data_1a86eeb209a2a9853b08020cbaabd708
#
_entry.id   1a86eeb209a2a9853b08020cbaabd708
#
_cell.length_a   1.000
_cell.length_b   1.000
_cell.length_c   1.000
_cell.angle_alpha   90.00
_cell.angle_beta   90.00
_cell.angle_gamma   90.00
#
_symmetry.space_group_name_H-M   'P 1'
#
loop_
_entity.id
_entity.type
_entity.pdbx_description
1 polymer ?
#
loop_
_entity_poly.entity_id
_entity_poly.type
_entity_poly.pdbx_seq_one_letter_code
_entity_poly.pdbx_strand_id
1 'polypeptide(L)'
;MSSRDPAQTAELILKALDKTKTRAILQTGWGGLSADHLPDHVLSIASVPHSWLFDKVAAVVHHGGAGTTAAGLRAGVPSLVIPFFGDQGFWGERVTQLGVGPKPIPRKALSVQGLARGIQSMISDAEMRTRAVDLGARIRAEDGIQHFPSLWQPHRHKLGE
;
A
#
# COMPACT_ATOMS: atom_id res chain seq x y z
N MET A 1 12.42 23.96 3.27
CA MET A 1 12.28 22.53 2.90
C MET A 1 11.34 22.49 1.69
N SER A 2 11.87 22.24 0.50
CA SER A 2 11.07 22.23 -0.74
C SER A 2 10.13 21.01 -0.71
N SER A 3 8.83 21.24 -0.52
CA SER A 3 7.82 20.23 -0.85
C SER A 3 7.90 20.04 -2.36
N ARG A 4 8.23 18.85 -2.85
CA ARG A 4 8.11 18.58 -4.28
C ARG A 4 6.68 18.89 -4.69
N ASP A 5 6.56 19.72 -5.74
CA ASP A 5 5.30 20.04 -6.38
C ASP A 5 4.57 18.73 -6.78
N PRO A 6 3.25 18.63 -6.62
CA PRO A 6 2.47 17.51 -7.12
C PRO A 6 2.77 17.14 -8.58
N ALA A 7 2.98 18.13 -9.44
CA ALA A 7 3.35 17.92 -10.84
C ALA A 7 4.71 17.23 -11.00
N GLN A 8 5.73 17.61 -10.23
CA GLN A 8 7.04 16.94 -10.25
C GLN A 8 6.95 15.49 -9.76
N THR A 9 6.07 15.23 -8.78
CA THR A 9 5.84 13.87 -8.28
C THR A 9 5.15 13.02 -9.35
N ALA A 10 4.14 13.57 -10.03
CA ALA A 10 3.46 12.90 -11.13
C ALA A 10 4.42 12.53 -12.26
N GLU A 11 5.23 13.49 -12.71
CA GLU A 11 6.24 13.27 -13.74
C GLU A 11 7.24 12.16 -13.38
N LEU A 12 7.70 12.12 -12.12
CA LEU A 12 8.60 11.09 -11.62
C LEU A 12 7.93 9.71 -11.67
N ILE A 13 6.68 9.62 -11.24
CA ILE A 13 5.91 8.37 -11.29
C ILE A 13 5.76 7.89 -12.73
N LEU A 14 5.34 8.76 -13.65
CA LEU A 14 5.17 8.41 -15.05
C LEU A 14 6.48 7.95 -15.70
N LYS A 15 7.60 8.62 -15.44
CA LYS A 15 8.92 8.18 -15.89
C LYS A 15 9.33 6.81 -15.34
N ALA A 16 8.99 6.50 -14.09
CA ALA A 16 9.27 5.19 -13.50
C ALA A 16 8.41 4.09 -14.14
N LEU A 17 7.13 4.37 -14.40
CA LEU A 17 6.21 3.46 -15.08
C LEU A 17 6.64 3.22 -16.53
N ASP A 18 7.05 4.25 -17.24
CA ASP A 18 7.56 4.11 -18.60
C ASP A 18 8.85 3.26 -18.65
N LYS A 19 9.73 3.44 -17.69
CA LYS A 19 10.96 2.64 -17.57
C LYS A 19 10.69 1.16 -17.32
N THR A 20 9.65 0.82 -16.58
CA THR A 20 9.27 -0.57 -16.29
C THR A 20 8.31 -1.17 -17.30
N LYS A 21 7.72 -0.34 -18.17
CA LYS A 21 6.64 -0.72 -19.10
C LYS A 21 5.46 -1.41 -18.40
N THR A 22 5.25 -1.07 -17.13
CA THR A 22 4.20 -1.64 -16.30
C THR A 22 2.89 -0.91 -16.54
N ARG A 23 1.81 -1.65 -16.78
CA ARG A 23 0.46 -1.06 -16.76
C ARG A 23 0.13 -0.62 -15.35
N ALA A 24 -0.39 0.59 -15.20
CA ALA A 24 -0.67 1.16 -13.90
C ALA A 24 -2.02 1.88 -13.84
N ILE A 25 -2.58 1.88 -12.64
CA ILE A 25 -3.74 2.69 -12.29
C ILE A 25 -3.26 3.75 -11.30
N LEU A 26 -3.42 5.03 -11.66
CA LEU A 26 -3.18 6.16 -10.78
C LEU A 26 -4.50 6.62 -10.18
N GLN A 27 -4.64 6.45 -8.87
CA GLN A 27 -5.78 7.00 -8.14
C GLN A 27 -5.45 8.43 -7.72
N THR A 28 -6.11 9.38 -8.37
CA THR A 28 -5.99 10.80 -8.06
C THR A 28 -6.96 11.15 -6.93
N GLY A 29 -6.54 10.87 -5.71
CA GLY A 29 -7.28 11.25 -4.52
C GLY A 29 -6.90 12.66 -4.05
N TRP A 30 -7.08 12.94 -2.77
CA TRP A 30 -6.82 14.22 -2.09
C TRP A 30 -5.42 14.83 -2.31
N GLY A 31 -4.50 14.14 -2.99
CA GLY A 31 -3.14 14.58 -3.29
C GLY A 31 -2.93 15.26 -4.65
N GLY A 32 -3.96 15.41 -5.48
CA GLY A 32 -3.91 16.23 -6.70
C GLY A 32 -2.85 15.81 -7.73
N LEU A 33 -2.64 14.52 -7.96
CA LEU A 33 -1.90 14.04 -9.11
C LEU A 33 -2.74 14.33 -10.37
N SER A 34 -2.50 15.47 -11.01
CA SER A 34 -3.05 15.78 -12.32
C SER A 34 -1.95 15.51 -13.36
N ALA A 35 -2.23 14.63 -14.29
CA ALA A 35 -1.40 14.41 -15.45
C ALA A 35 -2.25 14.68 -16.69
N ASP A 36 -1.98 15.77 -17.37
CA ASP A 36 -2.76 16.21 -18.53
C ASP A 36 -2.62 15.28 -19.73
N HIS A 37 -1.53 14.50 -19.79
CA HIS A 37 -1.30 13.49 -20.82
C HIS A 37 -0.72 12.22 -20.19
N LEU A 38 -1.53 11.18 -20.10
CA LEU A 38 -1.10 9.87 -19.61
C LEU A 38 -0.65 8.97 -20.76
N PRO A 39 0.45 8.21 -20.60
CA PRO A 39 0.79 7.15 -21.55
C PRO A 39 -0.33 6.09 -21.66
N ASP A 40 -0.45 5.41 -22.78
CA ASP A 40 -1.48 4.39 -23.05
C ASP A 40 -1.53 3.25 -22.02
N HIS A 41 -0.43 3.00 -21.33
CA HIS A 41 -0.34 1.96 -20.30
C HIS A 41 -0.70 2.46 -18.88
N VAL A 42 -1.12 3.72 -18.72
CA VAL A 42 -1.48 4.32 -17.45
C VAL A 42 -2.92 4.83 -17.49
N LEU A 43 -3.73 4.32 -16.58
CA LEU A 43 -5.12 4.75 -16.39
C LEU A 43 -5.22 5.64 -15.14
N SER A 44 -5.82 6.82 -15.27
CA SER A 44 -6.20 7.64 -14.12
C SER A 44 -7.64 7.37 -13.73
N ILE A 45 -7.87 7.19 -12.44
CA ILE A 45 -9.22 7.05 -11.87
C ILE A 45 -9.37 8.04 -10.73
N ALA A 46 -10.59 8.49 -10.47
CA ALA A 46 -10.89 9.39 -9.36
C ALA A 46 -10.69 8.68 -8.02
N SER A 47 -11.74 8.29 -7.35
CA SER A 47 -11.69 7.57 -6.08
C SER A 47 -12.53 6.31 -6.16
N VAL A 48 -11.91 5.19 -5.76
CA VAL A 48 -12.60 3.91 -5.60
C VAL A 48 -12.19 3.27 -4.29
N PRO A 49 -13.01 2.42 -3.67
CA PRO A 49 -12.63 1.70 -2.47
C PRO A 49 -11.38 0.84 -2.70
N HIS A 50 -10.40 0.94 -1.79
CA HIS A 50 -9.19 0.13 -1.86
C HIS A 50 -9.50 -1.38 -1.83
N SER A 51 -10.50 -1.80 -1.06
CA SER A 51 -10.95 -3.20 -0.98
C SER A 51 -11.42 -3.75 -2.34
N TRP A 52 -11.96 -2.90 -3.20
CA TRP A 52 -12.34 -3.30 -4.56
C TRP A 52 -11.16 -3.28 -5.52
N LEU A 53 -10.32 -2.23 -5.44
CA LEU A 53 -9.23 -2.04 -6.39
C LEU A 53 -8.08 -3.02 -6.14
N PHE A 54 -7.70 -3.24 -4.89
CA PHE A 54 -6.49 -4.00 -4.58
C PHE A 54 -6.60 -5.49 -4.91
N ASP A 55 -7.81 -6.03 -4.96
CA ASP A 55 -8.05 -7.40 -5.45
C ASP A 55 -7.83 -7.57 -6.98
N LYS A 56 -7.63 -6.46 -7.72
CA LYS A 56 -7.52 -6.43 -9.18
C LYS A 56 -6.15 -6.04 -9.69
N VAL A 57 -5.22 -5.78 -8.80
CA VAL A 57 -3.86 -5.33 -9.15
C VAL A 57 -2.80 -6.32 -8.65
N ALA A 58 -1.65 -6.33 -9.30
CA ALA A 58 -0.54 -7.22 -8.93
C ALA A 58 0.31 -6.70 -7.78
N ALA A 59 0.29 -5.39 -7.54
CA ALA A 59 1.04 -4.71 -6.48
C ALA A 59 0.47 -3.32 -6.23
N VAL A 60 0.76 -2.73 -5.08
CA VAL A 60 0.34 -1.37 -4.74
C VAL A 60 1.51 -0.50 -4.29
N VAL A 61 1.45 0.78 -4.63
CA VAL A 61 2.37 1.81 -4.14
C VAL A 61 1.54 2.87 -3.43
N HIS A 62 1.84 3.15 -2.16
CA HIS A 62 1.06 4.09 -1.36
C HIS A 62 1.89 4.79 -0.29
N HIS A 63 1.30 5.77 0.40
CA HIS A 63 1.99 6.58 1.41
C HIS A 63 2.23 5.86 2.75
N GLY A 64 1.60 4.72 3.01
CA GLY A 64 1.79 3.96 4.24
C GLY A 64 0.82 4.30 5.37
N GLY A 65 -0.32 4.92 5.09
CA GLY A 65 -1.36 5.06 6.10
C GLY A 65 -1.85 3.68 6.56
N ALA A 66 -2.16 3.52 7.86
CA ALA A 66 -2.54 2.24 8.47
C ALA A 66 -3.67 1.54 7.72
N GLY A 67 -4.74 2.26 7.36
CA GLY A 67 -5.89 1.70 6.64
C GLY A 67 -5.53 1.21 5.23
N THR A 68 -4.74 1.97 4.48
CA THR A 68 -4.30 1.59 3.13
C THR A 68 -3.34 0.40 3.19
N THR A 69 -2.42 0.38 4.16
CA THR A 69 -1.53 -0.75 4.39
C THR A 69 -2.32 -2.00 4.74
N ALA A 70 -3.27 -1.92 5.66
CA ALA A 70 -4.14 -3.03 6.02
C ALA A 70 -4.94 -3.56 4.83
N ALA A 71 -5.45 -2.67 3.96
CA ALA A 71 -6.16 -3.07 2.75
C ALA A 71 -5.25 -3.85 1.78
N GLY A 72 -4.01 -3.39 1.56
CA GLY A 72 -3.03 -4.10 0.72
C GLY A 72 -2.66 -5.47 1.26
N LEU A 73 -2.38 -5.55 2.57
CA LEU A 73 -2.07 -6.82 3.24
C LEU A 73 -3.26 -7.79 3.19
N ARG A 74 -4.48 -7.31 3.41
CA ARG A 74 -5.70 -8.13 3.34
C ARG A 74 -5.98 -8.62 1.92
N ALA A 75 -5.73 -7.81 0.89
CA ALA A 75 -5.84 -8.20 -0.51
C ALA A 75 -4.77 -9.24 -0.92
N GLY A 76 -3.69 -9.36 -0.17
CA GLY A 76 -2.62 -10.30 -0.45
C GLY A 76 -1.71 -9.87 -1.60
N VAL A 77 -1.54 -8.56 -1.77
CA VAL A 77 -0.68 -8.00 -2.83
C VAL A 77 0.55 -7.32 -2.24
N PRO A 78 1.73 -7.43 -2.89
CA PRO A 78 2.92 -6.71 -2.47
C PRO A 78 2.71 -5.21 -2.42
N SER A 79 3.31 -4.56 -1.42
CA SER A 79 3.14 -3.12 -1.19
C SER A 79 4.48 -2.41 -1.09
N LEU A 80 4.66 -1.31 -1.83
CA LEU A 80 5.76 -0.37 -1.67
C LEU A 80 5.25 0.88 -0.97
N VAL A 81 5.87 1.22 0.15
CA VAL A 81 5.49 2.39 0.93
C VAL A 81 6.43 3.56 0.64
N ILE A 82 5.84 4.73 0.37
CA ILE A 82 6.54 6.01 0.21
C ILE A 82 6.07 6.94 1.34
N PRO A 83 6.69 6.87 2.52
CA PRO A 83 6.21 7.61 3.68
C PRO A 83 6.44 9.12 3.53
N PHE A 84 5.47 9.91 3.97
CA PHE A 84 5.52 11.36 4.01
C PHE A 84 5.72 11.88 5.42
N PHE A 85 4.98 11.35 6.41
CA PHE A 85 5.02 11.78 7.81
C PHE A 85 4.42 10.73 8.76
N GLY A 86 4.54 10.97 10.06
CA GLY A 86 3.88 10.21 11.11
C GLY A 86 4.32 8.74 11.17
N ASP A 87 3.36 7.86 11.37
CA ASP A 87 3.53 6.40 11.51
C ASP A 87 3.75 5.67 10.18
N GLN A 88 3.71 6.37 9.06
CA GLN A 88 3.82 5.77 7.72
C GLN A 88 5.15 5.03 7.51
N GLY A 89 6.23 5.54 8.09
CA GLY A 89 7.54 4.87 8.07
C GLY A 89 7.49 3.52 8.80
N PHE A 90 6.84 3.46 9.95
CA PHE A 90 6.65 2.22 10.71
C PHE A 90 5.93 1.16 9.87
N TRP A 91 4.83 1.53 9.19
CA TRP A 91 4.10 0.60 8.34
C TRP A 91 4.92 0.12 7.14
N GLY A 92 5.73 1.00 6.56
CA GLY A 92 6.67 0.63 5.49
C GLY A 92 7.69 -0.41 5.94
N GLU A 93 8.32 -0.20 7.09
CA GLU A 93 9.25 -1.16 7.67
C GLU A 93 8.54 -2.48 8.02
N ARG A 94 7.31 -2.43 8.53
CA ARG A 94 6.52 -3.62 8.83
C ARG A 94 6.23 -4.46 7.60
N VAL A 95 5.87 -3.84 6.49
CA VAL A 95 5.69 -4.51 5.17
C VAL A 95 6.97 -5.23 4.74
N THR A 96 8.13 -4.57 4.90
CA THR A 96 9.44 -5.15 4.58
C THR A 96 9.78 -6.33 5.49
N GLN A 97 9.59 -6.20 6.80
CA GLN A 97 9.85 -7.26 7.79
C GLN A 97 9.00 -8.52 7.53
N LEU A 98 7.77 -8.34 7.08
CA LEU A 98 6.88 -9.44 6.69
C LEU A 98 7.27 -10.06 5.34
N GLY A 99 8.21 -9.47 4.61
CA GLY A 99 8.65 -9.95 3.30
C GLY A 99 7.59 -9.82 2.20
N VAL A 100 6.63 -8.90 2.39
CA VAL A 100 5.52 -8.67 1.46
C VAL A 100 5.63 -7.34 0.71
N GLY A 101 6.81 -6.75 0.72
CA GLY A 101 7.13 -5.56 -0.04
C GLY A 101 8.60 -5.16 0.12
N PRO A 102 9.14 -4.36 -0.79
CA PRO A 102 10.50 -3.84 -0.70
C PRO A 102 10.63 -2.80 0.41
N LYS A 103 11.87 -2.40 0.70
CA LYS A 103 12.14 -1.32 1.67
C LYS A 103 11.40 -0.05 1.28
N PRO A 104 10.82 0.67 2.26
CA PRO A 104 10.14 1.93 1.98
C PRO A 104 11.10 2.95 1.38
N ILE A 105 10.58 3.79 0.50
CA ILE A 105 11.35 4.88 -0.11
C ILE A 105 10.90 6.20 0.51
N PRO A 106 11.64 6.79 1.44
CA PRO A 106 11.28 8.09 1.98
C PRO A 106 11.10 9.14 0.87
N ARG A 107 10.08 9.99 0.98
CA ARG A 107 9.75 10.99 -0.06
C ARG A 107 10.97 11.80 -0.54
N LYS A 108 11.86 12.19 0.37
CA LYS A 108 13.08 12.94 0.05
C LYS A 108 14.09 12.16 -0.80
N ALA A 109 14.05 10.82 -0.74
CA ALA A 109 14.91 9.90 -1.48
C ALA A 109 14.22 9.32 -2.73
N LEU A 110 12.96 9.72 -3.00
CA LEU A 110 12.20 9.23 -4.13
C LEU A 110 12.88 9.64 -5.44
N SER A 111 13.13 8.67 -6.30
CA SER A 111 13.74 8.84 -7.61
C SER A 111 13.11 7.89 -8.62
N VAL A 112 13.24 8.22 -9.92
CA VAL A 112 12.76 7.38 -11.02
C VAL A 112 13.32 5.96 -10.92
N GLN A 113 14.63 5.83 -10.68
CA GLN A 113 15.30 4.53 -10.57
C GLN A 113 14.87 3.76 -9.32
N GLY A 114 14.74 4.44 -8.18
CA GLY A 114 14.30 3.83 -6.93
C GLY A 114 12.90 3.28 -7.04
N LEU A 115 11.97 4.09 -7.56
CA LEU A 115 10.58 3.69 -7.77
C LEU A 115 10.47 2.56 -8.81
N ALA A 116 11.16 2.66 -9.93
CA ALA A 116 11.17 1.62 -10.97
C ALA A 116 11.66 0.28 -10.41
N ARG A 117 12.77 0.27 -9.65
CA ARG A 117 13.27 -0.96 -9.00
C ARG A 117 12.27 -1.54 -8.00
N GLY A 118 11.63 -0.69 -7.19
CA GLY A 118 10.62 -1.13 -6.23
C GLY A 118 9.41 -1.77 -6.93
N ILE A 119 8.90 -1.15 -7.99
CA ILE A 119 7.81 -1.70 -8.81
C ILE A 119 8.23 -3.04 -9.42
N GLN A 120 9.42 -3.09 -10.05
CA GLN A 120 9.91 -4.29 -10.70
C GLN A 120 10.07 -5.44 -9.70
N SER A 121 10.61 -5.19 -8.50
CA SER A 121 10.76 -6.24 -7.48
C SER A 121 9.42 -6.82 -7.04
N MET A 122 8.40 -5.99 -6.84
CA MET A 122 7.06 -6.47 -6.46
C MET A 122 6.42 -7.37 -7.54
N ILE A 123 6.71 -7.11 -8.80
CA ILE A 123 6.13 -7.86 -9.93
C ILE A 123 6.93 -9.14 -10.22
N SER A 124 8.26 -9.09 -10.13
CA SER A 124 9.13 -10.21 -10.52
C SER A 124 9.49 -11.17 -9.39
N ASP A 125 9.45 -10.74 -8.12
CA ASP A 125 9.77 -11.59 -6.97
C ASP A 125 8.60 -12.52 -6.64
N ALA A 126 8.70 -13.78 -7.08
CA ALA A 126 7.66 -14.79 -6.86
C ALA A 126 7.48 -15.13 -5.37
N GLU A 127 8.56 -15.13 -4.59
CA GLU A 127 8.49 -15.43 -3.15
C GLU A 127 7.79 -14.31 -2.39
N MET A 128 8.07 -13.05 -2.71
CA MET A 128 7.38 -11.90 -2.11
C MET A 128 5.88 -11.97 -2.40
N ARG A 129 5.48 -12.29 -3.62
CA ARG A 129 4.07 -12.45 -4.00
C ARG A 129 3.40 -13.61 -3.26
N THR A 130 4.08 -14.76 -3.16
CA THR A 130 3.56 -15.91 -2.40
C THR A 130 3.33 -15.53 -0.93
N ARG A 131 4.33 -14.91 -0.28
CA ARG A 131 4.18 -14.43 1.10
C ARG A 131 3.02 -13.45 1.27
N ALA A 132 2.83 -12.55 0.30
CA ALA A 132 1.72 -11.60 0.35
C ALA A 132 0.36 -12.32 0.27
N VAL A 133 0.21 -13.26 -0.64
CA VAL A 133 -1.02 -14.07 -0.79
C VAL A 133 -1.32 -14.85 0.49
N ASP A 134 -0.32 -15.54 1.06
CA ASP A 134 -0.47 -16.35 2.28
C ASP A 134 -0.85 -15.47 3.48
N LEU A 135 -0.20 -14.31 3.62
CA LEU A 135 -0.53 -13.36 4.68
C LEU A 135 -1.96 -12.81 4.51
N GLY A 136 -2.35 -12.44 3.31
CA GLY A 136 -3.69 -11.96 3.00
C GLY A 136 -4.76 -13.01 3.32
N ALA A 137 -4.51 -14.28 2.99
CA ALA A 137 -5.40 -15.37 3.32
C ALA A 137 -5.58 -15.53 4.84
N ARG A 138 -4.49 -15.45 5.61
CA ARG A 138 -4.53 -15.50 7.08
C ARG A 138 -5.32 -14.33 7.67
N ILE A 139 -5.07 -13.09 7.20
CA ILE A 139 -5.79 -11.90 7.66
C ILE A 139 -7.30 -12.01 7.38
N ARG A 140 -7.69 -12.54 6.21
CA ARG A 140 -9.12 -12.75 5.89
C ARG A 140 -9.76 -13.85 6.71
N ALA A 141 -9.00 -14.85 7.14
CA ALA A 141 -9.48 -15.94 8.00
C ALA A 141 -9.61 -15.52 9.47
N GLU A 142 -8.95 -14.42 9.89
CA GLU A 142 -9.10 -13.89 11.25
C GLU A 142 -10.47 -13.23 11.40
N ASP A 143 -11.29 -13.79 12.29
CA ASP A 143 -12.58 -13.23 12.71
C ASP A 143 -12.44 -12.61 14.12
N GLY A 144 -12.02 -11.34 14.15
CA GLY A 144 -11.85 -10.61 15.40
C GLY A 144 -13.13 -10.49 16.22
N ILE A 145 -14.31 -10.64 15.59
CA ILE A 145 -15.61 -10.55 16.26
C ILE A 145 -15.91 -11.85 17.00
N GLN A 146 -15.58 -12.99 16.45
CA GLN A 146 -15.82 -14.29 17.11
C GLN A 146 -14.93 -14.50 18.34
N HIS A 147 -13.75 -13.86 18.39
CA HIS A 147 -12.85 -13.96 19.54
C HIS A 147 -13.15 -12.95 20.65
N PHE A 148 -13.93 -11.92 20.38
CA PHE A 148 -14.27 -10.86 21.35
C PHE A 148 -15.05 -11.41 22.58
N PRO A 149 -16.03 -12.31 22.46
CA PRO A 149 -16.75 -12.84 23.62
C PRO A 149 -15.88 -13.63 24.59
N SER A 150 -14.82 -14.29 24.13
CA SER A 150 -13.90 -15.05 24.98
C SER A 150 -12.94 -14.17 25.79
N LEU A 151 -12.70 -12.94 25.35
CA LEU A 151 -11.84 -11.96 26.00
C LEU A 151 -12.62 -11.03 26.93
N TRP A 152 -13.91 -10.87 26.72
CA TRP A 152 -14.76 -10.00 27.51
C TRP A 152 -15.48 -10.80 28.61
N GLN A 153 -14.91 -10.85 29.81
CA GLN A 153 -15.61 -11.32 31.01
C GLN A 153 -16.18 -10.09 31.72
N PRO A 154 -17.51 -9.91 31.74
CA PRO A 154 -18.12 -8.85 32.56
C PRO A 154 -17.82 -9.16 34.02
N HIS A 155 -17.12 -8.26 34.70
CA HIS A 155 -17.03 -8.33 36.16
C HIS A 155 -18.46 -8.33 36.72
N ARG A 156 -18.92 -9.47 37.17
CA ARG A 156 -20.12 -9.54 37.99
C ARG A 156 -19.79 -8.86 39.31
N HIS A 157 -20.11 -7.60 39.43
CA HIS A 157 -20.25 -7.00 40.74
C HIS A 157 -21.37 -7.80 41.45
N LYS A 158 -20.98 -8.61 42.42
CA LYS A 158 -21.93 -9.07 43.44
C LYS A 158 -22.36 -7.82 44.18
N LEU A 159 -23.54 -7.32 43.84
CA LEU A 159 -24.27 -6.44 44.74
C LEU A 159 -24.57 -7.33 45.94
N GLY A 160 -23.89 -7.02 47.03
CA GLY A 160 -24.16 -7.67 48.32
C GLY A 160 -25.58 -7.37 48.78
N GLU A 161 -26.24 -8.39 49.28
CA GLU A 161 -27.40 -8.34 50.12
C GLU A 161 -27.12 -7.57 51.43
#